data_ec8003846901915a7007042b9ea96cb3
#
_entry.id   ec8003846901915a7007042b9ea96cb3
#
_cell.length_a   1.000
_cell.length_b   1.000
_cell.length_c   1.000
_cell.angle_alpha   90.00
_cell.angle_beta   90.00
_cell.angle_gamma   90.00
#
_symmetry.space_group_name_H-M   'P 1'
#
loop_
_entity.id
_entity.type
_entity.pdbx_description
1 polymer ?
#
loop_
_entity_poly.entity_id
_entity_poly.type
_entity_poly.pdbx_seq_one_letter_code
_entity_poly.pdbx_strand_id
1 'polypeptide(L)'
;MSDYIVRATAADGQIRAFAANTKDVVETARKDHNTSPVATAALGRLLTGGAMMGIMMKGDKDVLTLQIKCSGPIGGLTVTSDSKGRVKGYVNHPEVMLPANAQGKLDVGGALGVGVLSVIKDIGLKEPDVRERILV
;
A
#
# COMPACT_ATOMS: atom_id res chain seq x y z
N MET A 1 -20.62 -6.26 1.89
CA MET A 1 -20.31 -5.62 0.59
C MET A 1 -18.90 -6.03 0.20
N SER A 2 -18.69 -6.50 -1.01
CA SER A 2 -17.38 -6.88 -1.51
C SER A 2 -16.50 -5.63 -1.71
N ASP A 3 -15.19 -5.85 -1.76
CA ASP A 3 -14.24 -4.79 -2.03
C ASP A 3 -14.43 -4.20 -3.44
N TYR A 4 -14.14 -2.91 -3.57
CA TYR A 4 -14.29 -2.21 -4.85
C TYR A 4 -13.37 -0.98 -4.89
N ILE A 5 -13.12 -0.52 -6.10
CA ILE A 5 -12.49 0.76 -6.37
C ILE A 5 -13.43 1.57 -7.25
N VAL A 6 -13.65 2.83 -6.88
CA VAL A 6 -14.35 3.79 -7.73
C VAL A 6 -13.38 4.83 -8.22
N ARG A 7 -13.62 5.29 -9.44
CA ARG A 7 -12.85 6.38 -10.01
C ARG A 7 -13.82 7.46 -10.50
N ALA A 8 -13.41 8.71 -10.34
CA ALA A 8 -14.20 9.85 -10.74
C ALA A 8 -13.31 10.86 -11.47
N THR A 9 -13.94 11.66 -12.31
CA THR A 9 -13.30 12.78 -13.00
C THR A 9 -14.08 14.05 -12.74
N ALA A 10 -13.39 15.18 -12.78
CA ALA A 10 -13.97 16.50 -12.63
C ALA A 10 -13.21 17.50 -13.51
N ALA A 11 -13.77 18.72 -13.65
CA ALA A 11 -13.17 19.81 -14.41
C ALA A 11 -12.76 19.38 -15.84
N ASP A 12 -13.69 18.77 -16.57
CA ASP A 12 -13.49 18.29 -17.95
C ASP A 12 -12.30 17.30 -18.07
N GLY A 13 -12.17 16.41 -17.09
CA GLY A 13 -11.11 15.40 -17.08
C GLY A 13 -9.76 15.89 -16.58
N GLN A 14 -9.67 17.13 -16.11
CA GLN A 14 -8.42 17.65 -15.55
C GLN A 14 -8.08 17.09 -14.17
N ILE A 15 -9.09 16.61 -13.44
CA ILE A 15 -8.94 16.02 -12.12
C ILE A 15 -9.43 14.57 -12.18
N ARG A 16 -8.63 13.66 -11.65
CA ARG A 16 -9.03 12.27 -11.39
C ARG A 16 -8.98 12.00 -9.90
N ALA A 17 -9.94 11.23 -9.41
CA ALA A 17 -9.99 10.80 -8.03
C ALA A 17 -10.28 9.30 -7.95
N PHE A 18 -9.73 8.66 -6.94
CA PHE A 18 -9.92 7.23 -6.67
C PHE A 18 -10.30 7.07 -5.22
N ALA A 19 -11.21 6.15 -4.97
CA ALA A 19 -11.56 5.72 -3.61
C ALA A 19 -11.76 4.21 -3.62
N ALA A 20 -11.44 3.56 -2.53
CA ALA A 20 -11.51 2.11 -2.43
C ALA A 20 -12.08 1.66 -1.09
N ASN A 21 -12.83 0.57 -1.13
CA ASN A 21 -13.12 -0.26 0.03
C ASN A 21 -12.30 -1.54 -0.13
N THR A 22 -11.40 -1.79 0.82
CA THR A 22 -10.45 -2.91 0.78
C THR A 22 -10.51 -3.76 2.04
N LYS A 23 -11.66 -3.79 2.70
CA LYS A 23 -11.83 -4.52 3.95
C LYS A 23 -11.45 -6.00 3.83
N ASP A 24 -11.93 -6.66 2.78
CA ASP A 24 -11.71 -8.10 2.59
C ASP A 24 -10.25 -8.40 2.21
N VAL A 25 -9.65 -7.56 1.37
CA VAL A 25 -8.21 -7.66 1.02
C VAL A 25 -7.35 -7.55 2.27
N VAL A 26 -7.61 -6.56 3.10
CA VAL A 26 -6.82 -6.32 4.32
C VAL A 26 -7.03 -7.45 5.33
N GLU A 27 -8.27 -7.94 5.49
CA GLU A 27 -8.56 -9.06 6.37
C GLU A 27 -7.86 -10.35 5.92
N THR A 28 -7.81 -10.60 4.63
CA THR A 28 -7.06 -11.75 4.07
C THR A 28 -5.57 -11.62 4.40
N ALA A 29 -4.98 -10.45 4.17
CA ALA A 29 -3.57 -10.20 4.50
C ALA A 29 -3.31 -10.36 6.00
N ARG A 30 -4.22 -9.87 6.84
CA ARG A 30 -4.10 -10.02 8.30
C ARG A 30 -4.05 -11.50 8.71
N LYS A 31 -4.93 -12.32 8.14
CA LYS A 31 -4.97 -13.75 8.43
C LYS A 31 -3.74 -14.47 7.92
N ASP A 32 -3.35 -14.20 6.68
CA ASP A 32 -2.25 -14.91 6.03
C ASP A 32 -0.90 -14.61 6.69
N HIS A 33 -0.69 -13.37 7.14
CA HIS A 33 0.55 -12.93 7.76
C HIS A 33 0.50 -12.81 9.28
N ASN A 34 -0.67 -13.06 9.87
CA ASN A 34 -0.90 -12.95 11.33
C ASN A 34 -0.40 -11.59 11.87
N THR A 35 -0.85 -10.51 11.24
CA THR A 35 -0.40 -9.17 11.60
C THR A 35 -1.07 -8.64 12.87
N SER A 36 -0.29 -7.93 13.68
CA SER A 36 -0.79 -7.17 14.83
C SER A 36 -1.72 -6.04 14.37
N PRO A 37 -2.50 -5.42 15.29
CA PRO A 37 -3.38 -4.32 14.90
C PRO A 37 -2.66 -3.17 14.19
N VAL A 38 -1.52 -2.72 14.70
CA VAL A 38 -0.75 -1.62 14.08
C VAL A 38 -0.14 -2.03 12.75
N ALA A 39 0.36 -3.26 12.65
CA ALA A 39 0.90 -3.79 11.40
C ALA A 39 -0.21 -3.96 10.35
N THR A 40 -1.40 -4.40 10.77
CA THR A 40 -2.57 -4.50 9.89
C THR A 40 -2.95 -3.12 9.33
N ALA A 41 -2.98 -2.09 10.19
CA ALA A 41 -3.30 -0.74 9.76
C ALA A 41 -2.27 -0.22 8.74
N ALA A 42 -0.98 -0.41 9.01
CA ALA A 42 0.08 0.03 8.11
C ALA A 42 0.02 -0.70 6.75
N LEU A 43 -0.05 -2.02 6.79
CA LEU A 43 -0.11 -2.85 5.58
C LEU A 43 -1.40 -2.57 4.79
N GLY A 44 -2.53 -2.45 5.48
CA GLY A 44 -3.82 -2.18 4.86
C GLY A 44 -3.84 -0.87 4.09
N ARG A 45 -3.27 0.18 4.64
CA ARG A 45 -3.15 1.47 3.95
C ARG A 45 -2.29 1.35 2.69
N LEU A 46 -1.18 0.63 2.77
CA LEU A 46 -0.30 0.45 1.61
C LEU A 46 -0.94 -0.44 0.54
N LEU A 47 -1.65 -1.50 0.93
CA LEU A 47 -2.41 -2.35 0.02
C LEU A 47 -3.49 -1.55 -0.71
N THR A 48 -4.22 -0.70 0.01
CA THR A 48 -5.26 0.15 -0.56
C THR A 48 -4.69 1.13 -1.57
N GLY A 49 -3.61 1.82 -1.20
CA GLY A 49 -2.89 2.71 -2.11
C GLY A 49 -2.36 1.98 -3.33
N GLY A 50 -1.79 0.80 -3.13
CA GLY A 50 -1.28 -0.04 -4.21
C GLY A 50 -2.37 -0.48 -5.19
N ALA A 51 -3.55 -0.85 -4.68
CA ALA A 51 -4.68 -1.22 -5.53
C ALA A 51 -5.13 -0.05 -6.41
N MET A 52 -5.29 1.13 -5.83
CA MET A 52 -5.69 2.32 -6.58
C MET A 52 -4.64 2.75 -7.60
N MET A 53 -3.36 2.73 -7.24
CA MET A 53 -2.28 3.05 -8.18
C MET A 53 -2.16 2.00 -9.28
N GLY A 54 -2.40 0.74 -8.96
CA GLY A 54 -2.36 -0.35 -9.93
C GLY A 54 -3.32 -0.15 -11.09
N ILE A 55 -4.55 0.24 -10.80
CA ILE A 55 -5.55 0.45 -11.87
C ILE A 55 -5.27 1.68 -12.75
N MET A 56 -4.32 2.52 -12.37
CA MET A 56 -3.85 3.62 -13.22
C MET A 56 -2.90 3.15 -14.31
N MET A 57 -2.33 1.95 -14.18
CA MET A 57 -1.46 1.36 -15.21
C MET A 57 -2.28 0.88 -16.40
N LYS A 58 -1.69 0.91 -17.59
CA LYS A 58 -2.40 0.63 -18.84
C LYS A 58 -2.16 -0.76 -19.40
N GLY A 59 -0.99 -1.35 -19.15
CA GLY A 59 -0.61 -2.63 -19.72
C GLY A 59 -1.09 -3.81 -18.88
N ASP A 60 -1.59 -4.87 -19.51
CA ASP A 60 -2.08 -6.06 -18.83
C ASP A 60 -1.01 -6.80 -18.02
N LYS A 61 0.25 -6.61 -18.38
CA LYS A 61 1.40 -7.24 -17.71
C LYS A 61 2.16 -6.28 -16.81
N ASP A 62 1.70 -5.04 -16.68
CA ASP A 62 2.34 -4.06 -15.84
C ASP A 62 2.25 -4.45 -14.37
N VAL A 63 3.32 -4.23 -13.65
CA VAL A 63 3.42 -4.51 -12.21
C VAL A 63 3.91 -3.27 -11.49
N LEU A 64 3.20 -2.89 -10.44
CA LEU A 64 3.60 -1.83 -9.53
C LEU A 64 4.12 -2.46 -8.24
N THR A 65 5.26 -1.99 -7.77
CA THR A 65 5.78 -2.34 -6.45
C THR A 65 5.91 -1.10 -5.60
N LEU A 66 5.30 -1.12 -4.42
CA LEU A 66 5.47 -0.12 -3.38
C LEU A 66 6.30 -0.73 -2.27
N GLN A 67 7.43 -0.12 -1.93
CA GLN A 67 8.30 -0.60 -0.88
C GLN A 67 8.61 0.53 0.10
N ILE A 68 8.32 0.28 1.36
CA ILE A 68 8.71 1.17 2.46
C ILE A 68 9.91 0.55 3.19
N LYS A 69 11.00 1.31 3.25
CA LYS A 69 12.14 1.04 4.14
C LYS A 69 12.15 2.11 5.21
N CYS A 70 12.08 1.70 6.46
CA CYS A 70 11.88 2.65 7.55
C CYS A 70 12.66 2.24 8.80
N SER A 71 12.83 3.22 9.71
CA SER A 71 13.61 3.07 10.93
C SER A 71 12.81 2.50 12.11
N GLY A 72 11.50 2.50 12.03
CA GLY A 72 10.64 2.03 13.12
C GLY A 72 10.62 0.51 13.27
N PRO A 73 9.98 0.02 14.34
CA PRO A 73 10.02 -1.41 14.69
C PRO A 73 9.32 -2.31 13.67
N ILE A 74 8.48 -1.77 12.81
CA ILE A 74 7.83 -2.55 11.74
C ILE A 74 8.83 -3.02 10.66
N GLY A 75 9.96 -2.33 10.51
CA GLY A 75 11.08 -2.71 9.67
C GLY A 75 10.92 -2.43 8.19
N GLY A 76 9.73 -2.41 7.69
CA GLY A 76 9.40 -2.16 6.29
C GLY A 76 8.19 -2.93 5.82
N LEU A 77 7.68 -2.51 4.66
CA LEU A 77 6.51 -3.12 4.01
C LEU A 77 6.75 -3.19 2.50
N THR A 78 6.19 -4.20 1.88
CA THR A 78 6.23 -4.35 0.43
C THR A 78 4.85 -4.75 -0.07
N VAL A 79 4.38 -4.06 -1.09
CA VAL A 79 3.11 -4.36 -1.79
C VAL A 79 3.37 -4.40 -3.28
N THR A 80 2.80 -5.39 -3.95
CA THR A 80 2.76 -5.43 -5.41
C THR A 80 1.31 -5.37 -5.89
N SER A 81 1.10 -4.71 -7.02
CA SER A 81 -0.21 -4.55 -7.64
C SER A 81 -0.13 -4.71 -9.14
N ASP A 82 -1.19 -5.20 -9.75
CA ASP A 82 -1.32 -5.26 -11.19
C ASP A 82 -2.30 -4.20 -11.73
N SER A 83 -2.45 -4.14 -13.04
CA SER A 83 -3.34 -3.17 -13.70
C SER A 83 -4.83 -3.41 -13.46
N LYS A 84 -5.19 -4.54 -12.87
CA LYS A 84 -6.57 -4.87 -12.46
C LYS A 84 -6.84 -4.55 -11.00
N GLY A 85 -5.88 -3.95 -10.29
CA GLY A 85 -6.00 -3.60 -8.88
C GLY A 85 -5.87 -4.79 -7.93
N ARG A 86 -5.39 -5.93 -8.40
CA ARG A 86 -5.10 -7.08 -7.54
C ARG A 86 -3.81 -6.83 -6.81
N VAL A 87 -3.83 -6.98 -5.49
CA VAL A 87 -2.70 -6.64 -4.62
C VAL A 87 -2.31 -7.80 -3.74
N LYS A 88 -1.04 -7.84 -3.41
CA LYS A 88 -0.51 -8.67 -2.33
C LYS A 88 0.63 -7.91 -1.65
N GLY A 89 0.88 -8.23 -0.40
CA GLY A 89 1.95 -7.57 0.32
C GLY A 89 2.22 -8.20 1.66
N TYR A 90 3.30 -7.74 2.28
CA TYR A 90 3.73 -8.23 3.59
C TYR A 90 4.44 -7.14 4.38
N VAL A 91 4.58 -7.40 5.66
CA VAL A 91 5.28 -6.56 6.64
C VAL A 91 6.49 -7.33 7.13
N ASN A 92 7.63 -6.66 7.31
CA ASN A 92 8.85 -7.32 7.79
C ASN A 92 8.69 -7.89 9.21
N HIS A 93 8.05 -7.12 10.10
CA HIS A 93 7.80 -7.53 11.48
C HIS A 93 6.31 -7.44 11.79
N PRO A 94 5.52 -8.47 11.42
CA PRO A 94 4.06 -8.43 11.56
C PRO A 94 3.58 -8.47 13.02
N GLU A 95 4.45 -8.86 13.95
CA GLU A 95 4.14 -9.01 15.37
C GLU A 95 4.28 -7.72 16.19
N VAL A 96 4.68 -6.61 15.57
CA VAL A 96 4.94 -5.34 16.28
C VAL A 96 3.73 -4.90 17.08
N MET A 97 3.96 -4.62 18.35
CA MET A 97 2.96 -4.08 19.27
C MET A 97 3.47 -2.76 19.85
N LEU A 98 2.64 -1.73 19.79
CA LEU A 98 2.93 -0.42 20.39
C LEU A 98 1.74 0.04 21.22
N PRO A 99 2.00 0.81 22.28
CA PRO A 99 0.91 1.49 23.00
C PRO A 99 0.15 2.43 22.06
N ALA A 100 -1.11 2.71 22.40
CA ALA A 100 -1.88 3.71 21.68
C ALA A 100 -1.16 5.07 21.72
N ASN A 101 -1.36 5.87 20.67
CA ASN A 101 -0.80 7.22 20.64
C ASN A 101 -1.55 8.16 21.61
N ALA A 102 -1.15 9.43 21.67
CA ALA A 102 -1.73 10.42 22.57
C ALA A 102 -3.24 10.62 22.34
N GLN A 103 -3.77 10.33 21.17
CA GLN A 103 -5.20 10.39 20.84
C GLN A 103 -5.95 9.07 21.11
N GLY A 104 -5.29 8.07 21.70
CA GLY A 104 -5.89 6.76 21.94
C GLY A 104 -6.07 5.89 20.71
N LYS A 105 -5.34 6.17 19.63
CA LYS A 105 -5.40 5.45 18.34
C LYS A 105 -4.16 4.60 18.13
N LEU A 106 -4.22 3.68 17.16
CA LEU A 106 -3.05 2.90 16.74
C LEU A 106 -1.91 3.84 16.31
N ASP A 107 -0.73 3.62 16.85
CA ASP A 107 0.45 4.46 16.56
C ASP A 107 1.18 3.94 15.32
N VAL A 108 0.56 4.10 14.16
CA VAL A 108 1.14 3.69 12.88
C VAL A 108 2.41 4.51 12.57
N GLY A 109 2.39 5.80 12.87
CA GLY A 109 3.55 6.66 12.71
C GLY A 109 4.75 6.20 13.54
N GLY A 110 4.53 5.81 14.80
CA GLY A 110 5.58 5.26 15.66
C GLY A 110 6.09 3.91 15.16
N ALA A 111 5.22 3.08 14.59
CA ALA A 111 5.62 1.79 14.02
C ALA A 111 6.53 1.94 12.79
N LEU A 112 6.29 2.95 11.96
CA LEU A 112 7.09 3.22 10.77
C LEU A 112 8.35 4.04 11.08
N GLY A 113 8.24 5.07 11.91
CA GLY A 113 9.33 6.01 12.12
C GLY A 113 9.59 6.84 10.86
N VAL A 114 10.86 7.09 10.56
CA VAL A 114 11.30 7.80 9.36
C VAL A 114 11.70 6.79 8.30
N GLY A 115 11.35 7.07 7.06
CA GLY A 115 11.67 6.11 5.99
C GLY A 115 11.50 6.67 4.60
N VAL A 116 11.61 5.77 3.62
CA VAL A 116 11.51 6.06 2.19
C VAL A 116 10.49 5.11 1.58
N LEU A 117 9.54 5.67 0.86
CA LEU A 117 8.65 4.92 -0.03
C LEU A 117 9.25 4.93 -1.44
N SER A 118 9.51 3.73 -1.97
CA SER A 118 9.93 3.55 -3.36
C SER A 118 8.74 3.08 -4.18
N VAL A 119 8.51 3.71 -5.30
CA VAL A 119 7.51 3.32 -6.29
C VAL A 119 8.24 2.78 -7.52
N ILE A 120 7.99 1.54 -7.87
CA ILE A 120 8.66 0.86 -8.98
C ILE A 120 7.57 0.39 -9.95
N LYS A 121 7.64 0.87 -11.18
CA LYS A 121 6.74 0.42 -12.26
C LYS A 121 7.54 -0.46 -13.22
N ASP A 122 7.07 -1.68 -13.42
CA ASP A 122 7.62 -2.59 -14.42
C ASP A 122 6.59 -2.71 -15.55
N ILE A 123 6.93 -2.15 -16.70
CA ILE A 123 6.07 -2.11 -17.90
C ILE A 123 6.57 -3.05 -19.00
N GLY A 124 7.37 -4.06 -18.63
CA GLY A 124 7.84 -5.09 -19.56
C GLY A 124 9.10 -4.72 -20.35
N LEU A 125 9.78 -3.64 -19.99
CA LEU A 125 11.11 -3.32 -20.51
C LEU A 125 12.18 -4.16 -19.81
N LYS A 126 13.38 -4.20 -20.39
CA LYS A 126 14.50 -4.96 -19.79
C LYS A 126 14.88 -4.46 -18.39
N GLU A 127 14.65 -3.17 -18.14
CA GLU A 127 14.88 -2.53 -16.86
C GLU A 127 13.62 -1.76 -16.45
N PRO A 128 13.37 -1.55 -15.15
CA PRO A 128 12.25 -0.73 -14.70
C PRO A 128 12.34 0.69 -15.29
N ASP A 129 11.26 1.14 -15.92
CA ASP A 129 11.22 2.42 -16.61
C ASP A 129 11.26 3.61 -15.66
N VAL A 130 10.50 3.53 -14.57
CA VAL A 130 10.40 4.61 -13.60
C VAL A 130 10.66 4.09 -12.20
N ARG A 131 11.48 4.83 -11.49
CA ARG A 131 11.74 4.57 -10.08
C ARG A 131 11.69 5.90 -9.34
N GLU A 132 10.66 6.07 -8.54
CA GLU A 132 10.47 7.25 -7.70
C GLU A 132 10.65 6.90 -6.23
N ARG A 133 11.23 7.82 -5.48
CA ARG A 133 11.37 7.69 -4.04
C ARG A 133 10.77 8.90 -3.35
N ILE A 134 9.92 8.65 -2.40
CA ILE A 134 9.25 9.68 -1.60
C ILE A 134 9.66 9.49 -0.15
N LEU A 135 10.15 10.57 0.47
CA LEU A 135 10.47 10.57 1.89
C LEU A 135 9.18 10.52 2.70
N VAL A 136 9.08 9.57 3.60
CA VAL A 136 7.90 9.39 4.48
C VAL A 136 8.20 9.68 5.93
#